data_368a9687f5e7daf67124668e96f18473
#
_entry.id   368a9687f5e7daf67124668e96f18473
#
_cell.length_a   1.000
_cell.length_b   1.000
_cell.length_c   1.000
_cell.angle_alpha   90.00
_cell.angle_beta   90.00
_cell.angle_gamma   90.00
#
_symmetry.space_group_name_H-M   'P 1'
#
loop_
_entity.id
_entity.type
_entity.pdbx_description
1 polymer ?
#
loop_
_entity_poly.entity_id
_entity_poly.type
_entity_poly.pdbx_seq_one_letter_code
_entity_poly.pdbx_strand_id
1 'polypeptide(L)'
;MIRDPEKTFGAMIDRCSIAQLCYLDRDGFPVTRAMLKPRERNGLREFYFTTNTSSEKVRALRNDPKVGIYFVDRRFFRGLSLAGTAEILEDAAAKERIWRDGDERYYKKGVTDPDYCVIRITVRKIRYYADFKSTDYSVLDTGISPTRSTGAC
;
A
#
# COMPACT_ATOMS: atom_id res chain seq x y z
N MET A 1 6.70 8.30 -22.38
CA MET A 1 7.22 7.30 -21.39
C MET A 1 7.81 8.05 -20.20
N ILE A 2 7.55 7.59 -18.98
CA ILE A 2 8.11 8.21 -17.77
C ILE A 2 9.59 7.85 -17.70
N ARG A 3 10.44 8.88 -17.60
CA ARG A 3 11.90 8.72 -17.60
C ARG A 3 12.41 8.00 -16.32
N ASP A 4 11.80 8.32 -15.18
CA ASP A 4 12.15 7.74 -13.89
C ASP A 4 10.83 7.41 -13.14
N PRO A 5 10.32 6.19 -13.34
CA PRO A 5 9.07 5.76 -12.71
C PRO A 5 9.16 5.75 -11.17
N GLU A 6 10.30 5.33 -10.62
CA GLU A 6 10.47 5.23 -9.17
C GLU A 6 10.37 6.59 -8.50
N LYS A 7 11.05 7.57 -9.02
CA LYS A 7 10.98 8.96 -8.53
C LYS A 7 9.60 9.57 -8.74
N THR A 8 9.01 9.39 -9.91
CA THR A 8 7.71 9.98 -10.27
C THR A 8 6.59 9.41 -9.40
N PHE A 9 6.52 8.09 -9.26
CA PHE A 9 5.49 7.42 -8.46
C PHE A 9 5.72 7.63 -6.97
N GLY A 10 6.97 7.57 -6.52
CA GLY A 10 7.32 7.87 -5.13
C GLY A 10 6.88 9.26 -4.71
N ALA A 11 7.17 10.28 -5.52
CA ALA A 11 6.74 11.65 -5.26
C ALA A 11 5.21 11.81 -5.25
N MET A 12 4.48 11.06 -6.09
CA MET A 12 3.02 11.04 -6.06
C MET A 12 2.49 10.43 -4.76
N ILE A 13 3.02 9.29 -4.35
CA ILE A 13 2.64 8.61 -3.11
C ILE A 13 2.90 9.50 -1.90
N ASP A 14 4.06 10.13 -1.81
CA ASP A 14 4.46 10.96 -0.67
C ASP A 14 3.57 12.20 -0.50
N ARG A 15 2.96 12.69 -1.58
CA ARG A 15 1.98 13.79 -1.54
C ARG A 15 0.58 13.37 -1.11
N CYS A 16 0.23 12.09 -1.26
CA CYS A 16 -1.08 11.59 -0.86
C CYS A 16 -1.16 11.45 0.68
N SER A 17 -2.19 11.99 1.30
CA SER A 17 -2.46 11.83 2.73
C SER A 17 -3.21 10.54 3.05
N ILE A 18 -3.88 9.97 2.06
CA ILE A 18 -4.74 8.79 2.17
C ILE A 18 -4.32 7.79 1.09
N ALA A 19 -4.23 6.52 1.49
CA ALA A 19 -4.14 5.37 0.60
C ALA A 19 -5.48 4.61 0.61
N GLN A 20 -5.90 4.09 -0.53
CA GLN A 20 -7.01 3.15 -0.59
C GLN A 20 -6.44 1.73 -0.61
N LEU A 21 -6.76 0.96 0.42
CA LEU A 21 -6.37 -0.44 0.53
C LEU A 21 -7.50 -1.31 -0.01
N CYS A 22 -7.17 -2.18 -0.95
CA CYS A 22 -8.10 -3.12 -1.57
C CYS A 22 -7.72 -4.55 -1.20
N TYR A 23 -8.68 -5.34 -0.75
CA TYR A 23 -8.48 -6.74 -0.39
C TYR A 23 -9.75 -7.54 -0.67
N LEU A 24 -9.68 -8.85 -0.62
CA LEU A 24 -10.84 -9.74 -0.75
C LEU A 24 -11.38 -10.09 0.63
N ASP A 25 -12.69 -9.93 0.82
CA ASP A 25 -13.34 -10.43 2.03
C ASP A 25 -13.45 -11.97 2.01
N ARG A 26 -14.00 -12.54 3.08
CA ARG A 26 -14.15 -14.00 3.20
C ARG A 26 -15.08 -14.61 2.14
N ASP A 27 -15.96 -13.82 1.56
CA ASP A 27 -16.91 -14.26 0.52
C ASP A 27 -16.34 -14.01 -0.90
N GLY A 28 -15.10 -13.50 -1.00
CA GLY A 28 -14.41 -13.24 -2.25
C GLY A 28 -14.75 -11.92 -2.91
N PHE A 29 -15.49 -11.03 -2.24
CA PHE A 29 -15.77 -9.71 -2.78
C PHE A 29 -14.61 -8.74 -2.52
N PRO A 30 -14.27 -7.89 -3.50
CA PRO A 30 -13.29 -6.84 -3.32
C PRO A 30 -13.85 -5.76 -2.38
N VAL A 31 -13.06 -5.45 -1.35
CA VAL A 31 -13.36 -4.38 -0.37
C VAL A 31 -12.30 -3.31 -0.47
N THR A 32 -12.71 -2.05 -0.44
CA THR A 32 -11.80 -0.90 -0.45
C THR A 32 -11.96 -0.10 0.84
N ARG A 33 -10.84 0.20 1.49
CA ARG A 33 -10.78 0.95 2.74
C ARG A 33 -9.82 2.12 2.63
N ALA A 34 -10.23 3.27 3.17
CA ALA A 34 -9.31 4.37 3.38
C ALA A 34 -8.32 4.04 4.50
N MET A 35 -7.05 4.30 4.26
CA MET A 35 -5.95 4.18 5.23
C MET A 35 -5.22 5.51 5.28
N LEU A 36 -4.64 5.83 6.42
CA LEU A 36 -3.61 6.85 6.45
C LEU A 36 -2.47 6.43 5.53
N LYS A 37 -1.72 7.40 5.02
CA LYS A 37 -0.58 7.08 4.16
C LYS A 37 0.38 6.09 4.84
N PRO A 38 1.14 5.32 4.07
CA PRO A 38 2.13 4.41 4.64
C PRO A 38 3.08 5.15 5.59
N ARG A 39 3.39 4.54 6.71
CA ARG A 39 4.34 5.08 7.68
C ARG A 39 5.76 5.07 7.16
N GLU A 40 6.07 4.06 6.39
CA GLU A 40 7.36 3.86 5.77
C GLU A 40 7.17 3.13 4.44
N ARG A 41 8.07 3.37 3.49
CA ARG A 41 8.19 2.61 2.26
C ARG A 41 9.65 2.41 1.90
N ASN A 42 9.94 1.28 1.31
CA ASN A 42 11.23 0.98 0.71
C ASN A 42 11.07 1.02 -0.82
N GLY A 43 11.42 2.18 -1.41
CA GLY A 43 11.13 2.44 -2.82
C GLY A 43 9.65 2.30 -3.15
N LEU A 44 9.34 1.56 -4.19
CA LEU A 44 7.96 1.15 -4.56
C LEU A 44 7.72 -0.34 -4.29
N ARG A 45 8.65 -1.00 -3.65
CA ARG A 45 8.62 -2.45 -3.41
C ARG A 45 7.89 -2.81 -2.13
N GLU A 46 8.13 -2.10 -1.04
CA GLU A 46 7.55 -2.41 0.27
C GLU A 46 6.89 -1.19 0.89
N PHE A 47 5.75 -1.43 1.51
CA PHE A 47 4.97 -0.41 2.21
C PHE A 47 4.57 -0.94 3.59
N TYR A 48 4.63 -0.06 4.59
CA TYR A 48 4.33 -0.39 5.98
C TYR A 48 3.21 0.50 6.50
N PHE A 49 2.15 -0.13 7.00
CA PHE A 49 0.97 0.53 7.57
C PHE A 49 0.74 0.07 9.00
N THR A 50 0.23 0.96 9.84
CA THR A 50 -0.29 0.60 11.16
C THR A 50 -1.76 0.26 11.07
N THR A 51 -2.21 -0.72 11.83
CA THR A 51 -3.64 -1.05 11.94
C THR A 51 -3.95 -1.81 13.22
N ASN A 52 -5.26 -2.03 13.47
CA ASN A 52 -5.74 -2.84 14.58
C ASN A 52 -5.74 -4.32 14.19
N THR A 53 -5.14 -5.16 15.03
CA THR A 53 -5.11 -6.62 14.86
C THR A 53 -6.52 -7.22 14.80
N SER A 54 -7.46 -6.65 15.55
CA SER A 54 -8.87 -7.05 15.59
C SER A 54 -9.68 -6.67 14.35
N SER A 55 -9.11 -5.88 13.44
CA SER A 55 -9.85 -5.39 12.26
C SER A 55 -10.17 -6.49 11.26
N GLU A 56 -11.28 -6.32 10.53
CA GLU A 56 -11.67 -7.27 9.47
C GLU A 56 -10.63 -7.38 8.38
N LYS A 57 -9.99 -6.28 7.99
CA LYS A 57 -8.93 -6.30 6.97
C LYS A 57 -7.77 -7.23 7.35
N VAL A 58 -7.39 -7.27 8.62
CA VAL A 58 -6.35 -8.19 9.12
C VAL A 58 -6.79 -9.64 9.00
N ARG A 59 -8.03 -9.94 9.38
CA ARG A 59 -8.60 -11.29 9.22
C ARG A 59 -8.65 -11.70 7.75
N ALA A 60 -9.12 -10.81 6.89
CA ALA A 60 -9.20 -11.04 5.46
C ALA A 60 -7.82 -11.28 4.84
N LEU A 61 -6.83 -10.46 5.16
CA LEU A 61 -5.47 -10.57 4.62
C LEU A 61 -4.71 -11.81 5.13
N ARG A 62 -5.05 -12.30 6.33
CA ARG A 62 -4.54 -13.59 6.81
C ARG A 62 -5.11 -14.78 6.02
N ASN A 63 -6.35 -14.65 5.57
CA ASN A 63 -7.00 -15.67 4.74
C ASN A 63 -6.54 -15.63 3.28
N ASP A 64 -6.52 -14.44 2.67
CA ASP A 64 -5.99 -14.19 1.32
C ASP A 64 -5.06 -12.96 1.35
N PRO A 65 -3.74 -13.15 1.22
CA PRO A 65 -2.78 -12.06 1.32
C PRO A 65 -2.74 -11.13 0.10
N LYS A 66 -3.48 -11.43 -0.96
CA LYS A 66 -3.52 -10.56 -2.14
C LYS A 66 -4.13 -9.21 -1.78
N VAL A 67 -3.44 -8.15 -2.17
CA VAL A 67 -3.79 -6.80 -1.79
C VAL A 67 -3.46 -5.80 -2.88
N GLY A 68 -4.28 -4.77 -2.99
CA GLY A 68 -4.01 -3.61 -3.80
C GLY A 68 -3.91 -2.36 -2.95
N ILE A 69 -3.10 -1.41 -3.39
CA ILE A 69 -3.07 -0.06 -2.86
C ILE A 69 -3.34 0.89 -4.02
N TYR A 70 -4.21 1.87 -3.81
CA TYR A 70 -4.49 2.87 -4.82
C TYR A 70 -4.20 4.27 -4.28
N PHE A 71 -3.48 5.05 -5.07
CA PHE A 71 -3.22 6.46 -4.83
C PHE A 71 -3.78 7.28 -5.98
N VAL A 72 -4.35 8.44 -5.69
CA VAL A 72 -4.91 9.33 -6.69
C VAL A 72 -4.36 10.75 -6.54
N ASP A 73 -3.84 11.29 -7.63
CA ASP A 73 -3.57 12.72 -7.77
C ASP A 73 -4.80 13.38 -8.40
N ARG A 74 -5.62 13.99 -7.56
CA ARG A 74 -6.89 14.64 -7.97
C ARG A 74 -6.68 15.84 -8.89
N ARG A 75 -5.54 16.52 -8.75
CA ARG A 75 -5.27 17.74 -9.51
C ARG A 75 -5.09 17.46 -11.00
N PHE A 76 -4.44 16.36 -11.32
CA PHE A 76 -4.12 15.99 -12.70
C PHE A 76 -4.83 14.72 -13.16
N PHE A 77 -5.77 14.23 -12.37
CA PHE A 77 -6.51 12.99 -12.63
C PHE A 77 -5.58 11.82 -12.98
N ARG A 78 -4.59 11.58 -12.12
CA ARG A 78 -3.64 10.48 -12.27
C ARG A 78 -3.91 9.43 -11.21
N GLY A 79 -3.83 8.17 -11.60
CA GLY A 79 -4.02 7.03 -10.71
C GLY A 79 -2.81 6.13 -10.68
N LEU A 80 -2.48 5.63 -9.49
CA LEU A 80 -1.41 4.68 -9.28
C LEU A 80 -1.96 3.49 -8.49
N SER A 81 -2.10 2.36 -9.17
CA SER A 81 -2.51 1.09 -8.58
C SER A 81 -1.31 0.19 -8.38
N LEU A 82 -1.08 -0.23 -7.14
CA LEU A 82 -0.03 -1.18 -6.78
C LEU A 82 -0.70 -2.47 -6.33
N ALA A 83 -0.24 -3.61 -6.81
CA ALA A 83 -0.76 -4.91 -6.43
C ALA A 83 0.38 -5.81 -5.93
N GLY A 84 0.11 -6.56 -4.88
CA GLY A 84 1.09 -7.42 -4.25
C GLY A 84 0.50 -8.32 -3.18
N THR A 85 1.31 -8.64 -2.19
CA THR A 85 0.93 -9.49 -1.06
C THR A 85 1.18 -8.80 0.27
N ALA A 86 0.26 -8.98 1.21
CA ALA A 86 0.35 -8.46 2.56
C ALA A 86 0.84 -9.51 3.54
N GLU A 87 1.57 -9.08 4.54
CA GLU A 87 1.98 -9.85 5.70
C GLU A 87 1.66 -9.07 6.96
N ILE A 88 1.06 -9.73 7.95
CA ILE A 88 0.73 -9.13 9.24
C ILE A 88 1.87 -9.41 10.20
N LEU A 89 2.52 -8.35 10.67
CA LEU A 89 3.66 -8.40 11.59
C LEU A 89 3.21 -7.95 12.98
N GLU A 90 3.43 -8.80 13.97
CA GLU A 90 3.07 -8.55 15.38
C GLU A 90 4.28 -8.57 16.32
N ASP A 91 5.48 -8.83 15.77
CA ASP A 91 6.72 -8.83 16.53
C ASP A 91 7.13 -7.41 16.99
N ALA A 92 7.85 -7.33 18.10
CA ALA A 92 8.27 -6.08 18.72
C ALA A 92 9.08 -5.20 17.76
N ALA A 93 10.00 -5.78 17.00
CA ALA A 93 10.86 -5.05 16.08
C ALA A 93 10.06 -4.34 14.97
N ALA A 94 9.08 -5.02 14.38
CA ALA A 94 8.21 -4.45 13.37
C ALA A 94 7.33 -3.32 13.92
N LYS A 95 6.77 -3.53 15.12
CA LYS A 95 5.95 -2.53 15.81
C LYS A 95 6.74 -1.27 16.15
N GLU A 96 7.93 -1.41 16.73
CA GLU A 96 8.79 -0.29 17.11
C GLU A 96 9.30 0.49 15.89
N ARG A 97 9.58 -0.18 14.79
CA ARG A 97 10.12 0.41 13.56
C ARG A 97 9.29 1.58 13.03
N ILE A 98 7.97 1.47 13.08
CA ILE A 98 7.07 2.48 12.50
C ILE A 98 6.19 3.17 13.53
N TRP A 99 6.40 2.91 14.82
CA TRP A 99 5.74 3.62 15.90
C TRP A 99 6.11 5.11 15.88
N ARG A 100 5.15 5.96 16.17
CA ARG A 100 5.35 7.42 16.29
C ARG A 100 4.68 7.94 17.54
N ASP A 101 5.25 8.97 18.12
CA ASP A 101 4.64 9.70 19.22
C ASP A 101 3.24 10.18 18.85
N GLY A 102 2.29 9.94 19.73
CA GLY A 102 0.88 10.25 19.50
C GLY A 102 0.05 9.08 18.97
N ASP A 103 0.67 7.94 18.65
CA ASP A 103 -0.05 6.74 18.25
C ASP A 103 -0.84 6.11 19.41
N GLU A 104 -0.53 6.49 20.66
CA GLU A 104 -1.28 6.11 21.86
C GLU A 104 -2.77 6.47 21.78
N ARG A 105 -3.13 7.47 20.96
CA ARG A 105 -4.55 7.80 20.69
C ARG A 105 -5.30 6.66 20.00
N TYR A 106 -4.60 5.81 19.26
CA TYR A 106 -5.16 4.64 18.56
C TYR A 106 -4.90 3.33 19.32
N TYR A 107 -3.76 3.24 20.01
CA TYR A 107 -3.27 2.05 20.70
C TYR A 107 -2.93 2.42 22.12
N LYS A 108 -3.92 2.33 23.01
CA LYS A 108 -3.86 2.89 24.38
C LYS A 108 -2.80 2.28 25.29
N LYS A 109 -2.36 1.06 25.00
CA LYS A 109 -1.29 0.38 25.73
C LYS A 109 0.11 0.64 25.14
N GLY A 110 0.21 1.58 24.17
CA GLY A 110 1.47 1.94 23.53
C GLY A 110 1.92 0.93 22.48
N VAL A 111 3.20 0.94 22.17
CA VAL A 111 3.80 0.08 21.14
C VAL A 111 3.60 -1.42 21.40
N THR A 112 3.40 -1.82 22.64
CA THR A 112 3.15 -3.20 23.05
C THR A 112 1.66 -3.58 23.06
N ASP A 113 0.79 -2.65 22.66
CA ASP A 113 -0.65 -2.93 22.59
C ASP A 113 -0.93 -4.17 21.73
N PRO A 114 -1.63 -5.19 22.27
CA PRO A 114 -1.93 -6.41 21.50
C PRO A 114 -2.84 -6.17 20.29
N ASP A 115 -3.60 -5.07 20.28
CA ASP A 115 -4.42 -4.69 19.13
C ASP A 115 -3.67 -3.82 18.12
N TYR A 116 -2.39 -3.59 18.31
CA TYR A 116 -1.52 -2.93 17.34
C TYR A 116 -0.76 -3.95 16.51
N CYS A 117 -0.83 -3.86 15.20
CA CYS A 117 0.01 -4.62 14.29
C CYS A 117 0.43 -3.77 13.08
N VAL A 118 1.35 -4.31 12.33
CA VAL A 118 1.90 -3.71 11.10
C VAL A 118 1.46 -4.55 9.91
N ILE A 119 0.99 -3.91 8.86
CA ILE A 119 0.82 -4.54 7.55
C ILE A 119 2.03 -4.20 6.71
N ARG A 120 2.83 -5.20 6.33
CA ARG A 120 3.86 -5.09 5.30
C ARG A 120 3.30 -5.55 3.98
N ILE A 121 3.34 -4.69 2.96
CA ILE A 121 2.91 -5.02 1.61
C ILE A 121 4.12 -5.07 0.70
N THR A 122 4.31 -6.22 0.05
CA THR A 122 5.32 -6.41 -0.99
C THR A 122 4.66 -6.29 -2.35
N VAL A 123 5.00 -5.23 -3.09
CA VAL A 123 4.41 -4.91 -4.39
C VAL A 123 5.09 -5.72 -5.49
N ARG A 124 4.29 -6.21 -6.43
CA ARG A 124 4.73 -6.99 -7.60
C ARG A 124 4.40 -6.32 -8.92
N LYS A 125 3.29 -5.57 -8.96
CA LYS A 125 2.78 -4.93 -10.17
C LYS A 125 2.34 -3.51 -9.85
N ILE A 126 2.58 -2.61 -10.81
CA ILE A 126 2.12 -1.24 -10.75
C ILE A 126 1.40 -0.93 -12.06
N ARG A 127 0.23 -0.29 -11.98
CA ARG A 127 -0.44 0.32 -13.10
C ARG A 127 -0.55 1.82 -12.86
N TYR A 128 -0.02 2.59 -13.76
CA TYR A 128 -0.11 4.04 -13.75
C TYR A 128 -1.05 4.52 -14.84
N TYR A 129 -2.00 5.36 -14.45
CA TYR A 129 -2.94 6.02 -15.36
C TYR A 129 -2.68 7.52 -15.38
N ALA A 130 -2.49 8.06 -16.56
CA ALA A 130 -2.39 9.51 -16.82
C ALA A 130 -2.69 9.80 -18.28
N ASP A 131 -3.25 10.97 -18.56
CA ASP A 131 -3.49 11.46 -19.92
C ASP A 131 -4.22 10.43 -20.81
N PHE A 132 -5.28 9.81 -20.25
CA PHE A 132 -6.11 8.77 -20.89
C PHE A 132 -5.36 7.49 -21.31
N LYS A 133 -4.19 7.24 -20.72
CA LYS A 133 -3.38 6.04 -20.99
C LYS A 133 -3.02 5.33 -19.70
N SER A 134 -2.96 4.01 -19.80
CA SER A 134 -2.44 3.16 -18.74
C SER A 134 -1.12 2.53 -19.15
N THR A 135 -0.18 2.47 -18.23
CA THR A 135 1.08 1.77 -18.41
C THR A 135 1.31 0.83 -17.23
N ASP A 136 1.65 -0.41 -17.52
CA ASP A 136 1.92 -1.45 -16.54
C ASP A 136 3.43 -1.62 -16.33
N TYR A 137 3.79 -1.84 -15.06
CA TYR A 137 5.17 -2.08 -14.64
C TYR A 137 5.24 -3.31 -13.74
N SER A 138 6.32 -4.07 -13.87
CA SER A 138 6.70 -5.10 -12.91
C SER A 138 7.69 -4.54 -11.89
N VAL A 139 7.54 -4.92 -10.64
CA VAL A 139 8.48 -4.60 -9.56
C VAL A 139 9.37 -5.80 -9.35
N LEU A 140 10.64 -5.64 -9.67
CA LEU A 140 11.68 -6.65 -9.57
C LEU A 140 12.66 -6.29 -8.45
N ASP A 141 13.52 -7.23 -8.07
CA ASP A 141 14.57 -6.97 -7.08
C ASP A 141 15.58 -5.90 -7.55
N THR A 142 15.71 -5.76 -8.87
CA THR A 142 16.61 -4.80 -9.54
C THR A 142 15.97 -3.46 -9.88
N GLY A 143 14.67 -3.27 -9.59
CA GLY A 143 13.94 -2.04 -9.87
C GLY A 143 12.63 -2.26 -10.61
N ILE A 144 12.11 -1.20 -11.24
CA ILE A 144 10.82 -1.18 -11.91
C ILE A 144 11.04 -1.23 -13.42
N SER A 145 10.35 -2.15 -14.08
CA SER A 145 10.42 -2.33 -15.53
C SER A 145 9.03 -2.22 -16.17
N PRO A 146 8.85 -1.42 -17.24
CA PRO A 146 7.58 -1.37 -17.97
C PRO A 146 7.30 -2.70 -18.66
N THR A 147 6.07 -3.19 -18.54
CA THR A 147 5.65 -4.49 -19.11
C THR A 147 4.66 -4.37 -20.26
N ARG A 148 3.78 -3.35 -20.22
CA ARG A 148 2.79 -3.08 -21.27
C ARG A 148 2.40 -1.61 -21.27
N SER A 149 2.19 -1.06 -22.48
CA SER A 149 1.39 0.14 -22.68
C SER A 149 0.09 -0.30 -23.33
N THR A 150 -1.00 -0.25 -22.59
CA THR A 150 -2.33 -0.42 -23.20
C THR A 150 -2.85 0.95 -23.59
N GLY A 151 -3.23 1.09 -24.87
CA GLY A 151 -3.90 2.29 -25.38
C GLY A 151 -5.19 2.58 -24.61
N ALA A 152 -5.76 3.74 -24.93
CA ALA A 152 -6.94 4.31 -24.27
C ALA A 152 -8.01 3.30 -23.85
N CYS A 153 -8.51 3.49 -22.61
CA CYS A 153 -9.85 2.99 -22.24
C CYS A 153 -10.91 3.78 -22.99
#